data_9505af21559626a5adcc26cd68716f15
#
_entry.id   9505af21559626a5adcc26cd68716f15
#
_cell.length_a   1.000
_cell.length_b   1.000
_cell.length_c   1.000
_cell.angle_alpha   90.00
_cell.angle_beta   90.00
_cell.angle_gamma   90.00
#
_symmetry.space_group_name_H-M   'P 1'
#
loop_
_entity.id
_entity.type
_entity.pdbx_description
1 polymer ?
#
loop_
_entity_poly.entity_id
_entity_poly.type
_entity_poly.pdbx_seq_one_letter_code
_entity_poly.pdbx_strand_id
1 'polypeptide(L)'
;MIAPSETIMPGERPMIAVARPARQREIKEIEMKSVTVAGIDCGTNSIRLKIARVDDQGMHEIVPRILRVIRLGQDVDKTHRFAQDALDRAYTAAAEFAGVLAQHPVDTIRFVATSATRDAVNRDTFEDGIEQILGVRPEVIPGTEEADLSFLGATSVVSRGELEPPYLVVDLGGGSTELVLGGDGIDAPSTQVQAAFSMDIGSVRMTERHLRHDPPSETEIAEAIADIDEHIDEAFRTVPAGRTRTIIGVSGTVTTMSALALGLKEYDHRRVDGVRIPVDDAYAVDDRFLRMTREQRRAYKTIHPGRIDVVGGGAVVWNRVIAKVAQAAAADHGGVIDSYVASEHGLLDGIVLDCGRRLLAER
;
A
#
# COMPACT_ATOMS: atom_id res chain seq x y z
N MET A 1 14.70 -91.33 43.99
CA MET A 1 15.25 -91.59 42.64
C MET A 1 15.61 -90.18 42.08
N ILE A 2 16.92 -90.00 42.04
CA ILE A 2 17.56 -88.74 41.77
C ILE A 2 17.93 -88.75 40.28
N ALA A 3 17.47 -87.84 39.48
CA ALA A 3 17.89 -87.65 38.07
C ALA A 3 19.12 -86.75 38.00
N PRO A 4 20.05 -86.94 37.06
CA PRO A 4 21.35 -86.23 37.06
C PRO A 4 21.32 -84.88 36.43
N SER A 5 22.22 -84.05 36.92
CA SER A 5 22.53 -82.71 36.46
C SER A 5 23.21 -82.63 35.06
N GLU A 6 22.68 -81.89 34.13
CA GLU A 6 23.36 -81.54 32.87
C GLU A 6 24.24 -80.33 33.02
N THR A 7 25.46 -80.47 32.64
CA THR A 7 26.53 -79.45 32.58
C THR A 7 26.35 -78.62 31.34
N ILE A 8 26.12 -77.26 31.49
CA ILE A 8 26.04 -76.31 30.41
C ILE A 8 27.45 -75.82 30.07
N MET A 9 27.86 -76.02 28.87
CA MET A 9 29.10 -75.52 28.29
C MET A 9 28.92 -74.00 27.94
N PRO A 10 29.95 -73.11 28.01
CA PRO A 10 29.82 -71.73 27.82
C PRO A 10 29.77 -71.44 26.30
N GLY A 11 28.63 -70.84 25.86
CA GLY A 11 28.40 -70.42 24.46
C GLY A 11 29.09 -69.12 24.15
N GLU A 12 29.57 -69.06 22.95
CA GLU A 12 30.24 -67.93 22.30
C GLU A 12 29.35 -66.68 22.32
N ARG A 13 29.97 -65.54 22.68
CA ARG A 13 29.31 -64.22 22.57
C ARG A 13 29.22 -63.80 21.11
N PRO A 14 28.05 -63.34 20.61
CA PRO A 14 28.01 -62.81 19.26
C PRO A 14 28.70 -61.43 19.21
N MET A 15 29.58 -61.23 18.26
CA MET A 15 30.21 -59.97 17.93
C MET A 15 29.11 -58.95 17.51
N ILE A 16 28.93 -57.88 18.31
CA ILE A 16 28.10 -56.78 17.92
C ILE A 16 28.85 -56.01 16.82
N ALA A 17 28.29 -56.07 15.61
CA ALA A 17 28.75 -55.25 14.50
C ALA A 17 28.46 -53.76 14.82
N VAL A 18 29.53 -53.00 15.04
CA VAL A 18 29.45 -51.55 15.21
C VAL A 18 29.05 -50.97 13.83
N ALA A 19 27.81 -50.50 13.77
CA ALA A 19 27.31 -49.77 12.62
C ALA A 19 28.17 -48.53 12.38
N ARG A 20 28.75 -48.39 11.19
CA ARG A 20 29.45 -47.17 10.78
C ARG A 20 28.49 -46.00 10.87
N PRO A 21 28.94 -44.81 11.39
CA PRO A 21 28.10 -43.62 11.44
C PRO A 21 27.65 -43.27 10.01
N ALA A 22 26.35 -43.06 9.84
CA ALA A 22 25.75 -42.58 8.63
C ALA A 22 26.50 -41.28 8.19
N ARG A 23 26.92 -41.26 6.93
CA ARG A 23 27.46 -40.03 6.33
C ARG A 23 26.55 -38.87 6.69
N GLN A 24 27.09 -37.89 7.42
CA GLN A 24 26.52 -36.57 7.53
C GLN A 24 26.31 -36.08 6.08
N ARG A 25 25.07 -36.00 5.66
CA ARG A 25 24.71 -35.24 4.48
C ARG A 25 25.09 -33.81 4.83
N GLU A 26 26.12 -33.28 4.19
CA GLU A 26 26.35 -31.83 4.10
C GLU A 26 25.04 -31.25 3.54
N ILE A 27 24.27 -30.63 4.39
CA ILE A 27 23.23 -29.69 3.97
C ILE A 27 24.05 -28.52 3.39
N LYS A 28 24.26 -28.50 2.08
CA LYS A 28 24.65 -27.28 1.38
C LYS A 28 23.54 -26.28 1.76
N GLU A 29 23.87 -25.31 2.60
CA GLU A 29 23.11 -24.09 2.71
C GLU A 29 22.98 -23.57 1.28
N ILE A 30 21.80 -23.65 0.73
CA ILE A 30 21.48 -22.97 -0.52
C ILE A 30 21.49 -21.51 -0.11
N GLU A 31 22.57 -20.82 -0.43
CA GLU A 31 22.68 -19.37 -0.25
C GLU A 31 21.52 -18.75 -1.04
N MET A 32 20.43 -18.41 -0.34
CA MET A 32 19.28 -17.81 -0.99
C MET A 32 19.72 -16.46 -1.54
N LYS A 33 19.63 -16.31 -2.87
CA LYS A 33 19.89 -15.02 -3.50
C LYS A 33 18.95 -13.99 -2.91
N SER A 34 19.50 -12.92 -2.39
CA SER A 34 18.72 -11.81 -1.87
C SER A 34 19.36 -10.48 -2.26
N VAL A 35 18.55 -9.44 -2.31
CA VAL A 35 18.99 -8.07 -2.58
C VAL A 35 18.36 -7.13 -1.56
N THR A 36 19.08 -6.08 -1.19
CA THR A 36 18.57 -5.03 -0.30
C THR A 36 18.19 -3.82 -1.13
N VAL A 37 16.94 -3.42 -1.05
CA VAL A 37 16.36 -2.33 -1.85
C VAL A 37 15.84 -1.23 -0.94
N ALA A 38 16.11 0.02 -1.30
CA ALA A 38 15.39 1.18 -0.77
C ALA A 38 14.33 1.62 -1.78
N GLY A 39 13.07 1.61 -1.38
CA GLY A 39 11.98 2.21 -2.11
C GLY A 39 11.64 3.60 -1.56
N ILE A 40 11.48 4.57 -2.44
CA ILE A 40 10.98 5.90 -2.09
C ILE A 40 9.73 6.18 -2.93
N ASP A 41 8.65 6.53 -2.26
CA ASP A 41 7.37 6.92 -2.85
C ASP A 41 7.11 8.40 -2.54
N CYS A 42 7.04 9.23 -3.57
CA CYS A 42 6.75 10.65 -3.45
C CYS A 42 5.41 10.98 -4.10
N GLY A 43 4.38 11.03 -3.27
CA GLY A 43 3.03 11.39 -3.68
C GLY A 43 2.72 12.88 -3.49
N THR A 44 1.48 13.26 -3.77
CA THR A 44 0.96 14.63 -3.67
C THR A 44 1.07 15.22 -2.26
N ASN A 45 0.84 14.42 -1.21
CA ASN A 45 0.82 14.92 0.17
C ASN A 45 2.04 14.51 0.99
N SER A 46 2.63 13.36 0.72
CA SER A 46 3.68 12.78 1.54
C SER A 46 4.76 12.09 0.73
N ILE A 47 5.97 12.04 1.29
CA ILE A 47 7.09 11.22 0.81
C ILE A 47 7.35 10.11 1.83
N ARG A 48 7.69 8.92 1.36
CA ARG A 48 7.90 7.73 2.18
C ARG A 48 9.16 7.00 1.76
N LEU A 49 9.88 6.45 2.72
CA LEU A 49 11.04 5.58 2.51
C LEU A 49 10.78 4.24 3.21
N LYS A 50 11.14 3.14 2.57
CA LYS A 50 11.28 1.80 3.18
C LYS A 50 12.54 1.14 2.67
N ILE A 51 13.24 0.40 3.55
CA ILE A 51 14.36 -0.44 3.16
C ILE A 51 14.02 -1.88 3.53
N ALA A 52 14.14 -2.78 2.56
CA ALA A 52 13.88 -4.19 2.78
C ALA A 52 14.83 -5.09 1.98
N ARG A 53 15.05 -6.29 2.49
CA ARG A 53 15.65 -7.39 1.76
C ARG A 53 14.55 -8.10 0.97
N VAL A 54 14.81 -8.38 -0.30
CA VAL A 54 13.90 -9.13 -1.19
C VAL A 54 14.59 -10.42 -1.60
N ASP A 55 13.89 -11.53 -1.52
CA ASP A 55 14.31 -12.87 -1.95
C ASP A 55 13.13 -13.63 -2.58
N ASP A 56 13.27 -14.93 -2.81
CA ASP A 56 12.22 -15.80 -3.37
C ASP A 56 11.02 -16.02 -2.43
N GLN A 57 11.17 -15.73 -1.13
CA GLN A 57 10.10 -15.81 -0.13
C GLN A 57 9.32 -14.50 -0.02
N GLY A 58 9.85 -13.40 -0.60
CA GLY A 58 9.19 -12.10 -0.58
C GLY A 58 10.04 -10.97 -0.03
N MET A 59 9.42 -10.07 0.71
CA MET A 59 10.03 -8.87 1.28
C MET A 59 10.20 -8.99 2.80
N HIS A 60 11.42 -8.73 3.29
CA HIS A 60 11.78 -8.73 4.71
C HIS A 60 12.22 -7.32 5.12
N GLU A 61 11.44 -6.69 5.96
CA GLU A 61 11.67 -5.30 6.38
C GLU A 61 12.97 -5.14 7.17
N ILE A 62 13.80 -4.16 6.79
CA ILE A 62 15.02 -3.75 7.48
C ILE A 62 14.78 -2.40 8.17
N VAL A 63 14.28 -1.41 7.44
CA VAL A 63 13.83 -0.13 7.97
C VAL A 63 12.35 0.01 7.67
N PRO A 64 11.49 0.10 8.69
CA PRO A 64 10.06 0.28 8.50
C PRO A 64 9.76 1.61 7.81
N ARG A 65 8.56 1.69 7.24
CA ARG A 65 8.11 2.89 6.52
C ARG A 65 8.32 4.16 7.34
N ILE A 66 9.18 5.06 6.85
CA ILE A 66 9.34 6.42 7.33
C ILE A 66 8.49 7.33 6.44
N LEU A 67 7.59 8.11 7.04
CA LEU A 67 6.69 9.03 6.32
C LEU A 67 6.99 10.47 6.72
N ARG A 68 7.02 11.37 5.73
CA ARG A 68 7.04 12.82 5.93
C ARG A 68 5.94 13.49 5.10
N VAL A 69 5.16 14.35 5.72
CA VAL A 69 4.17 15.16 5.02
C VAL A 69 4.86 16.38 4.43
N ILE A 70 4.93 16.44 3.10
CA ILE A 70 5.63 17.49 2.35
C ILE A 70 4.68 18.41 1.58
N ARG A 71 3.44 17.96 1.34
CA ARG A 71 2.41 18.71 0.59
C ARG A 71 2.93 19.20 -0.77
N LEU A 72 3.62 18.32 -1.49
CA LEU A 72 4.22 18.66 -2.78
C LEU A 72 3.16 19.15 -3.78
N GLY A 73 1.97 18.59 -3.73
CA GLY A 73 0.84 18.93 -4.60
C GLY A 73 0.03 20.16 -4.16
N GLN A 74 0.48 20.92 -3.14
CA GLN A 74 -0.21 22.14 -2.71
C GLN A 74 -0.42 23.09 -3.89
N ASP A 75 -1.68 23.47 -4.17
CA ASP A 75 -2.10 24.36 -5.27
C ASP A 75 -1.69 23.88 -6.69
N VAL A 76 -1.17 22.66 -6.87
CA VAL A 76 -0.74 22.15 -8.18
C VAL A 76 -1.92 22.00 -9.14
N ASP A 77 -3.07 21.53 -8.66
CA ASP A 77 -4.29 21.42 -9.50
C ASP A 77 -4.68 22.76 -10.16
N LYS A 78 -4.42 23.86 -9.48
CA LYS A 78 -4.74 25.21 -9.93
C LYS A 78 -3.61 25.88 -10.71
N THR A 79 -2.37 25.69 -10.28
CA THR A 79 -1.21 26.45 -10.78
C THR A 79 -0.36 25.67 -11.76
N HIS A 80 -0.49 24.34 -11.79
CA HIS A 80 0.39 23.41 -12.49
C HIS A 80 1.87 23.60 -12.17
N ARG A 81 2.17 24.04 -10.93
CA ARG A 81 3.54 24.32 -10.48
C ARG A 81 3.71 23.95 -9.01
N PHE A 82 4.86 23.40 -8.68
CA PHE A 82 5.28 23.27 -7.28
C PHE A 82 5.57 24.63 -6.66
N ALA A 83 5.03 24.87 -5.47
CA ALA A 83 5.37 26.02 -4.66
C ALA A 83 6.77 25.83 -4.04
N GLN A 84 7.52 26.93 -3.83
CA GLN A 84 8.89 26.86 -3.32
C GLN A 84 8.95 26.23 -1.93
N ASP A 85 8.03 26.58 -1.04
CA ASP A 85 7.96 26.00 0.31
C ASP A 85 7.65 24.49 0.30
N ALA A 86 6.93 23.98 -0.71
CA ALA A 86 6.70 22.55 -0.89
C ALA A 86 7.97 21.81 -1.35
N LEU A 87 8.75 22.44 -2.27
CA LEU A 87 10.06 21.94 -2.66
C LEU A 87 11.03 21.89 -1.47
N ASP A 88 11.07 22.96 -0.66
CA ASP A 88 11.94 23.04 0.52
C ASP A 88 11.61 21.95 1.55
N ARG A 89 10.33 21.65 1.75
CA ARG A 89 9.90 20.51 2.60
C ARG A 89 10.32 19.15 2.03
N ALA A 90 10.22 19.00 0.70
CA ALA A 90 10.63 17.77 0.03
C ALA A 90 12.14 17.54 0.12
N TYR A 91 12.94 18.59 -0.10
CA TYR A 91 14.39 18.50 0.03
C TYR A 91 14.85 18.24 1.47
N THR A 92 14.16 18.84 2.44
CA THR A 92 14.42 18.53 3.87
C THR A 92 14.18 17.07 4.18
N ALA A 93 13.06 16.50 3.71
CA ALA A 93 12.75 15.10 3.90
C ALA A 93 13.74 14.18 3.16
N ALA A 94 14.15 14.55 1.94
CA ALA A 94 15.17 13.81 1.18
C ALA A 94 16.54 13.79 1.92
N ALA A 95 16.95 14.91 2.52
CA ALA A 95 18.17 14.98 3.31
C ALA A 95 18.12 14.07 4.55
N GLU A 96 16.97 13.97 5.24
CA GLU A 96 16.77 13.00 6.31
C GLU A 96 16.90 11.56 5.79
N PHE A 97 16.32 11.25 4.63
CA PHE A 97 16.39 9.92 4.01
C PHE A 97 17.84 9.57 3.61
N ALA A 98 18.61 10.53 3.11
CA ALA A 98 20.04 10.34 2.85
C ALA A 98 20.80 9.90 4.11
N GLY A 99 20.46 10.49 5.28
CA GLY A 99 21.03 10.09 6.56
C GLY A 99 20.68 8.65 6.96
N VAL A 100 19.47 8.19 6.66
CA VAL A 100 19.04 6.80 6.89
C VAL A 100 19.77 5.84 5.95
N LEU A 101 19.84 6.17 4.66
CA LEU A 101 20.51 5.36 3.63
C LEU A 101 22.01 5.21 3.92
N ALA A 102 22.66 6.24 4.46
CA ALA A 102 24.07 6.17 4.87
C ALA A 102 24.33 5.15 6.00
N GLN A 103 23.30 4.84 6.81
CA GLN A 103 23.40 3.86 7.91
C GLN A 103 22.96 2.44 7.47
N HIS A 104 22.27 2.32 6.36
CA HIS A 104 21.73 1.07 5.84
C HIS A 104 22.13 0.88 4.38
N PRO A 105 23.30 0.26 4.10
CA PRO A 105 23.74 0.02 2.73
C PRO A 105 22.71 -0.80 1.94
N VAL A 106 22.41 -0.35 0.72
CA VAL A 106 21.46 -0.98 -0.20
C VAL A 106 22.12 -1.32 -1.54
N ASP A 107 21.64 -2.35 -2.21
CA ASP A 107 22.11 -2.69 -3.57
C ASP A 107 21.58 -1.69 -4.59
N THR A 108 20.38 -1.14 -4.36
CA THR A 108 19.76 -0.15 -5.25
C THR A 108 18.72 0.70 -4.52
N ILE A 109 18.47 1.88 -5.08
CA ILE A 109 17.40 2.80 -4.66
C ILE A 109 16.47 2.99 -5.85
N ARG A 110 15.17 2.81 -5.65
CA ARG A 110 14.14 3.22 -6.61
C ARG A 110 13.30 4.33 -6.02
N PHE A 111 13.36 5.50 -6.62
CA PHE A 111 12.57 6.67 -6.23
C PHE A 111 11.47 6.88 -7.26
N VAL A 112 10.22 6.76 -6.84
CA VAL A 112 9.02 6.95 -7.67
C VAL A 112 8.33 8.23 -7.26
N ALA A 113 7.94 9.06 -8.25
CA ALA A 113 7.13 10.25 -8.09
C ALA A 113 5.84 10.13 -8.91
N THR A 114 4.72 10.60 -8.35
CA THR A 114 3.40 10.30 -8.89
C THR A 114 2.61 11.55 -9.31
N SER A 115 1.29 11.60 -9.11
CA SER A 115 0.33 12.55 -9.64
C SER A 115 0.81 14.02 -9.59
N ALA A 116 1.19 14.56 -8.45
CA ALA A 116 1.60 15.97 -8.36
C ALA A 116 2.82 16.29 -9.25
N THR A 117 3.73 15.33 -9.42
CA THR A 117 4.92 15.50 -10.27
C THR A 117 4.56 15.38 -11.75
N ARG A 118 3.58 14.52 -12.09
CA ARG A 118 3.05 14.47 -13.46
C ARG A 118 2.48 15.82 -13.90
N ASP A 119 1.76 16.50 -12.99
CA ASP A 119 1.00 17.71 -13.28
C ASP A 119 1.86 19.00 -13.25
N ALA A 120 3.06 18.96 -12.63
CA ALA A 120 3.87 20.14 -12.41
C ALA A 120 4.80 20.44 -13.59
N VAL A 121 4.66 21.65 -14.20
CA VAL A 121 5.53 22.11 -15.29
C VAL A 121 6.97 22.43 -14.86
N ASN A 122 7.22 22.61 -13.57
CA ASN A 122 8.55 22.81 -12.98
C ASN A 122 9.09 21.56 -12.26
N ARG A 123 8.63 20.38 -12.67
CA ARG A 123 9.06 19.09 -12.07
C ARG A 123 10.58 18.87 -12.16
N ASP A 124 11.22 19.33 -13.23
CA ASP A 124 12.67 19.21 -13.39
C ASP A 124 13.43 19.84 -12.21
N THR A 125 12.96 20.96 -11.66
CA THR A 125 13.56 21.60 -10.47
C THR A 125 13.50 20.66 -9.25
N PHE A 126 12.38 19.97 -9.07
CA PHE A 126 12.23 18.97 -8.02
C PHE A 126 13.15 17.77 -8.24
N GLU A 127 13.14 17.21 -9.44
CA GLU A 127 13.94 16.03 -9.80
C GLU A 127 15.43 16.29 -9.63
N ASP A 128 15.93 17.43 -10.15
CA ASP A 128 17.34 17.86 -10.04
C ASP A 128 17.76 18.05 -8.58
N GLY A 129 16.89 18.66 -7.76
CA GLY A 129 17.17 18.87 -6.34
C GLY A 129 17.23 17.56 -5.55
N ILE A 130 16.33 16.61 -5.84
CA ILE A 130 16.36 15.27 -5.22
C ILE A 130 17.61 14.51 -5.66
N GLU A 131 17.95 14.52 -6.95
CA GLU A 131 19.14 13.85 -7.47
C GLU A 131 20.44 14.37 -6.82
N GLN A 132 20.54 15.68 -6.60
CA GLN A 132 21.68 16.27 -5.87
C GLN A 132 21.80 15.78 -4.43
N ILE A 133 20.67 15.49 -3.76
CA ILE A 133 20.66 15.09 -2.34
C ILE A 133 20.85 13.58 -2.19
N LEU A 134 20.16 12.77 -3.01
CA LEU A 134 20.09 11.32 -2.86
C LEU A 134 20.97 10.55 -3.84
N GLY A 135 21.51 11.22 -4.88
CA GLY A 135 22.28 10.55 -5.94
C GLY A 135 21.42 9.68 -6.88
N VAL A 136 20.09 9.78 -6.78
CA VAL A 136 19.14 9.09 -7.64
C VAL A 136 18.08 10.06 -8.13
N ARG A 137 17.80 10.06 -9.42
CA ARG A 137 16.77 10.89 -10.03
C ARG A 137 15.39 10.23 -9.83
N PRO A 138 14.37 10.99 -9.40
CA PRO A 138 13.00 10.47 -9.32
C PRO A 138 12.49 9.97 -10.68
N GLU A 139 11.87 8.80 -10.70
CA GLU A 139 11.12 8.28 -11.83
C GLU A 139 9.68 8.81 -11.74
N VAL A 140 9.26 9.64 -12.69
CA VAL A 140 7.87 10.08 -12.79
C VAL A 140 7.08 9.03 -13.54
N ILE A 141 6.34 8.20 -12.81
CA ILE A 141 5.62 7.07 -13.39
C ILE A 141 4.20 7.47 -13.85
N PRO A 142 3.69 6.84 -14.93
CA PRO A 142 2.28 7.00 -15.32
C PRO A 142 1.35 6.34 -14.29
N GLY A 143 0.08 6.77 -14.26
CA GLY A 143 -0.93 6.23 -13.35
C GLY A 143 -1.17 4.72 -13.51
N THR A 144 -0.94 4.17 -14.69
CA THR A 144 -1.03 2.72 -14.94
C THR A 144 0.06 1.93 -14.23
N GLU A 145 1.30 2.42 -14.21
CA GLU A 145 2.39 1.79 -13.48
C GLU A 145 2.21 1.98 -11.95
N GLU A 146 1.73 3.14 -11.52
CA GLU A 146 1.34 3.38 -10.12
C GLU A 146 0.30 2.35 -9.65
N ALA A 147 -0.71 2.10 -10.48
CA ALA A 147 -1.76 1.10 -10.26
C ALA A 147 -1.18 -0.32 -10.14
N ASP A 148 -0.32 -0.73 -11.07
CA ASP A 148 0.31 -2.06 -11.07
C ASP A 148 1.16 -2.28 -9.80
N LEU A 149 1.95 -1.28 -9.40
CA LEU A 149 2.76 -1.33 -8.19
C LEU A 149 1.90 -1.35 -6.92
N SER A 150 0.85 -0.53 -6.85
CA SER A 150 -0.09 -0.55 -5.72
C SER A 150 -0.79 -1.89 -5.59
N PHE A 151 -1.22 -2.48 -6.70
CA PHE A 151 -1.83 -3.82 -6.71
C PHE A 151 -0.84 -4.88 -6.23
N LEU A 152 0.40 -4.86 -6.74
CA LEU A 152 1.47 -5.77 -6.31
C LEU A 152 1.71 -5.68 -4.81
N GLY A 153 1.82 -4.46 -4.25
CA GLY A 153 2.03 -4.25 -2.83
C GLY A 153 0.85 -4.76 -2.00
N ALA A 154 -0.38 -4.36 -2.35
CA ALA A 154 -1.59 -4.72 -1.61
C ALA A 154 -1.86 -6.23 -1.60
N THR A 155 -1.58 -6.93 -2.71
CA THR A 155 -1.84 -8.37 -2.83
C THR A 155 -0.68 -9.24 -2.36
N SER A 156 0.51 -8.68 -2.15
CA SER A 156 1.70 -9.44 -1.73
C SER A 156 1.56 -10.11 -0.36
N VAL A 157 0.68 -9.59 0.50
CA VAL A 157 0.44 -10.08 1.86
C VAL A 157 -0.88 -10.87 1.99
N VAL A 158 -1.67 -10.95 0.91
CA VAL A 158 -2.92 -11.71 0.91
C VAL A 158 -2.62 -13.20 0.87
N SER A 159 -3.01 -13.93 1.90
CA SER A 159 -2.89 -15.38 1.94
C SER A 159 -3.95 -16.06 1.07
N ARG A 160 -3.58 -17.17 0.42
CA ARG A 160 -4.49 -17.95 -0.43
C ARG A 160 -5.74 -18.38 0.35
N GLY A 161 -6.93 -18.04 -0.19
CA GLY A 161 -8.23 -18.37 0.40
C GLY A 161 -8.69 -17.46 1.53
N GLU A 162 -7.94 -16.43 1.86
CA GLU A 162 -8.28 -15.46 2.92
C GLU A 162 -9.28 -14.41 2.43
N LEU A 163 -9.15 -13.99 1.17
CA LEU A 163 -10.04 -13.06 0.50
C LEU A 163 -10.60 -13.66 -0.78
N GLU A 164 -11.80 -13.25 -1.16
CA GLU A 164 -12.48 -13.73 -2.38
C GLU A 164 -12.12 -12.86 -3.60
N PRO A 165 -11.44 -13.43 -4.61
CA PRO A 165 -11.12 -12.71 -5.85
C PRO A 165 -12.32 -12.68 -6.83
N PRO A 166 -12.32 -11.79 -7.84
CA PRO A 166 -11.29 -10.78 -8.10
C PRO A 166 -11.29 -9.64 -7.08
N TYR A 167 -10.08 -9.12 -6.83
CA TYR A 167 -9.86 -7.99 -5.93
C TYR A 167 -9.98 -6.67 -6.70
N LEU A 168 -10.63 -5.67 -6.10
CA LEU A 168 -10.49 -4.28 -6.51
C LEU A 168 -9.59 -3.58 -5.49
N VAL A 169 -8.33 -3.36 -5.84
CA VAL A 169 -7.46 -2.49 -5.07
C VAL A 169 -7.79 -1.04 -5.39
N VAL A 170 -8.01 -0.25 -4.36
CA VAL A 170 -8.28 1.19 -4.44
C VAL A 170 -7.17 1.92 -3.71
N ASP A 171 -6.29 2.59 -4.44
CA ASP A 171 -5.24 3.45 -3.87
C ASP A 171 -5.71 4.90 -3.88
N LEU A 172 -6.19 5.39 -2.74
CA LEU A 172 -6.71 6.75 -2.60
C LEU A 172 -5.59 7.69 -2.14
N GLY A 173 -4.93 8.30 -3.11
CA GLY A 173 -3.84 9.25 -2.89
C GLY A 173 -4.30 10.66 -2.56
N GLY A 174 -3.35 11.61 -2.66
CA GLY A 174 -3.64 13.03 -2.48
C GLY A 174 -4.19 13.68 -3.74
N GLY A 175 -3.63 13.36 -4.91
CA GLY A 175 -3.96 13.97 -6.20
C GLY A 175 -4.73 13.04 -7.13
N SER A 176 -4.52 11.73 -7.03
CA SER A 176 -5.19 10.71 -7.84
C SER A 176 -5.76 9.58 -6.98
N THR A 177 -6.60 8.76 -7.61
CA THR A 177 -7.12 7.52 -7.04
C THR A 177 -7.08 6.44 -8.13
N GLU A 178 -6.36 5.35 -7.87
CA GLU A 178 -6.24 4.22 -8.77
C GLU A 178 -7.29 3.16 -8.43
N LEU A 179 -8.03 2.70 -9.45
CA LEU A 179 -8.88 1.52 -9.38
C LEU A 179 -8.19 0.39 -10.15
N VAL A 180 -7.90 -0.70 -9.46
CA VAL A 180 -7.14 -1.82 -10.04
C VAL A 180 -7.86 -3.13 -9.78
N LEU A 181 -8.49 -3.68 -10.80
CA LEU A 181 -9.13 -5.00 -10.73
C LEU A 181 -8.13 -6.08 -11.10
N GLY A 182 -7.99 -7.11 -10.28
CA GLY A 182 -7.09 -8.22 -10.52
C GLY A 182 -7.41 -9.45 -9.68
N GLY A 183 -6.54 -10.46 -9.85
CA GLY A 183 -6.81 -11.80 -9.34
C GLY A 183 -7.72 -12.57 -10.29
N ASP A 184 -7.40 -13.84 -10.58
CA ASP A 184 -8.11 -14.66 -11.55
C ASP A 184 -9.19 -15.56 -10.93
N GLY A 185 -9.26 -15.61 -9.59
CA GLY A 185 -10.18 -16.47 -8.86
C GLY A 185 -9.81 -17.96 -8.83
N ILE A 186 -8.74 -18.35 -9.54
CA ILE A 186 -8.26 -19.75 -9.64
C ILE A 186 -7.01 -19.92 -8.77
N ASP A 187 -6.04 -19.04 -8.93
CA ASP A 187 -4.77 -19.03 -8.23
C ASP A 187 -4.63 -17.78 -7.33
N ALA A 188 -5.55 -17.63 -6.38
CA ALA A 188 -5.45 -16.58 -5.37
C ALA A 188 -4.38 -16.94 -4.31
N PRO A 189 -3.54 -15.99 -3.85
CA PRO A 189 -3.45 -14.62 -4.31
C PRO A 189 -2.78 -14.53 -5.67
N SER A 190 -3.43 -13.87 -6.63
CA SER A 190 -2.82 -13.52 -7.90
C SER A 190 -2.39 -12.06 -7.86
N THR A 191 -1.19 -11.78 -8.33
CA THR A 191 -0.68 -10.41 -8.51
C THR A 191 -0.94 -9.89 -9.93
N GLN A 192 -1.76 -10.60 -10.71
CA GLN A 192 -2.05 -10.22 -12.08
C GLN A 192 -3.15 -9.17 -12.14
N VAL A 193 -2.81 -8.01 -12.65
CA VAL A 193 -3.75 -6.94 -12.97
C VAL A 193 -4.53 -7.31 -14.23
N GLN A 194 -5.85 -7.16 -14.21
CA GLN A 194 -6.75 -7.38 -15.33
C GLN A 194 -7.15 -6.08 -15.99
N ALA A 195 -7.42 -5.05 -15.20
CA ALA A 195 -7.74 -3.72 -15.67
C ALA A 195 -7.38 -2.69 -14.60
N ALA A 196 -6.92 -1.53 -15.02
CA ALA A 196 -6.58 -0.43 -14.13
C ALA A 196 -6.96 0.92 -14.75
N PHE A 197 -7.29 1.88 -13.91
CA PHE A 197 -7.53 3.26 -14.30
C PHE A 197 -7.12 4.20 -13.15
N SER A 198 -6.44 5.28 -13.47
CA SER A 198 -6.07 6.35 -12.52
C SER A 198 -6.99 7.55 -12.77
N MET A 199 -7.72 7.95 -11.74
CA MET A 199 -8.64 9.08 -11.75
C MET A 199 -7.98 10.30 -11.13
N ASP A 200 -8.15 11.49 -11.73
CA ASP A 200 -7.64 12.75 -11.18
C ASP A 200 -8.52 13.30 -10.04
N ILE A 201 -8.81 12.42 -9.09
CA ILE A 201 -9.49 12.70 -7.82
C ILE A 201 -8.66 12.13 -6.66
N GLY A 202 -8.50 12.91 -5.60
CA GLY A 202 -7.74 12.52 -4.41
C GLY A 202 -8.03 13.47 -3.25
N SER A 203 -7.54 13.14 -2.07
CA SER A 203 -7.89 13.87 -0.85
C SER A 203 -7.49 15.34 -0.86
N VAL A 204 -6.35 15.69 -1.43
CA VAL A 204 -5.88 17.08 -1.57
C VAL A 204 -6.64 17.78 -2.69
N ARG A 205 -6.67 17.17 -3.87
CA ARG A 205 -7.30 17.74 -5.07
C ARG A 205 -8.78 18.07 -4.84
N MET A 206 -9.56 17.15 -4.27
CA MET A 206 -10.99 17.38 -3.98
C MET A 206 -11.19 18.44 -2.90
N THR A 207 -10.31 18.48 -1.90
CA THR A 207 -10.36 19.53 -0.88
C THR A 207 -10.12 20.92 -1.49
N GLU A 208 -9.07 21.08 -2.30
CA GLU A 208 -8.70 22.36 -2.90
C GLU A 208 -9.69 22.83 -3.98
N ARG A 209 -10.26 21.88 -4.74
CA ARG A 209 -11.19 22.17 -5.83
C ARG A 209 -12.58 22.56 -5.31
N HIS A 210 -13.11 21.85 -4.33
CA HIS A 210 -14.51 21.95 -3.92
C HIS A 210 -14.73 22.41 -2.46
N LEU A 211 -13.96 21.90 -1.49
CA LEU A 211 -14.29 22.08 -0.07
C LEU A 211 -13.59 23.30 0.55
N ARG A 212 -14.09 24.50 0.22
CA ARG A 212 -13.47 25.79 0.56
C ARG A 212 -13.83 26.28 1.96
N HIS A 213 -15.07 26.00 2.42
CA HIS A 213 -15.55 26.37 3.76
C HIS A 213 -15.12 25.34 4.82
N ASP A 214 -15.14 25.73 6.08
CA ASP A 214 -14.79 24.87 7.22
C ASP A 214 -15.85 24.98 8.33
N PRO A 215 -16.78 24.00 8.45
CA PRO A 215 -16.91 22.81 7.60
C PRO A 215 -17.43 23.16 6.19
N PRO A 216 -17.28 22.24 5.22
CA PRO A 216 -17.80 22.46 3.89
C PRO A 216 -19.33 22.58 3.88
N SER A 217 -19.86 23.42 2.99
CA SER A 217 -21.30 23.56 2.79
C SER A 217 -21.91 22.37 2.04
N GLU A 218 -23.22 22.15 2.16
CA GLU A 218 -23.93 21.10 1.42
C GLU A 218 -23.79 21.26 -0.10
N THR A 219 -23.71 22.50 -0.61
CA THR A 219 -23.49 22.75 -2.04
C THR A 219 -22.09 22.30 -2.46
N GLU A 220 -21.05 22.62 -1.69
CA GLU A 220 -19.68 22.19 -1.98
C GLU A 220 -19.55 20.65 -1.94
N ILE A 221 -20.21 20.00 -0.99
CA ILE A 221 -20.25 18.54 -0.90
C ILE A 221 -20.94 17.94 -2.14
N ALA A 222 -22.07 18.53 -2.56
CA ALA A 222 -22.78 18.05 -3.74
C ALA A 222 -21.97 18.24 -5.04
N GLU A 223 -21.26 19.36 -5.19
CA GLU A 223 -20.36 19.60 -6.31
C GLU A 223 -19.20 18.60 -6.33
N ALA A 224 -18.59 18.32 -5.17
CA ALA A 224 -17.55 17.33 -5.04
C ALA A 224 -18.03 15.92 -5.40
N ILE A 225 -19.22 15.52 -4.94
CA ILE A 225 -19.83 14.24 -5.27
C ILE A 225 -20.07 14.11 -6.78
N ALA A 226 -20.56 15.15 -7.43
CA ALA A 226 -20.82 15.13 -8.87
C ALA A 226 -19.54 14.95 -9.69
N ASP A 227 -18.47 15.68 -9.35
CA ASP A 227 -17.15 15.55 -10.00
C ASP A 227 -16.55 14.15 -9.76
N ILE A 228 -16.61 13.64 -8.53
CA ILE A 228 -16.12 12.30 -8.19
C ILE A 228 -16.88 11.22 -8.96
N ASP A 229 -18.21 11.31 -9.01
CA ASP A 229 -19.05 10.33 -9.70
C ASP A 229 -18.77 10.29 -11.21
N GLU A 230 -18.50 11.43 -11.84
CA GLU A 230 -18.13 11.50 -13.27
C GLU A 230 -16.81 10.75 -13.52
N HIS A 231 -15.80 10.97 -12.70
CA HIS A 231 -14.51 10.27 -12.81
C HIS A 231 -14.63 8.75 -12.56
N ILE A 232 -15.45 8.34 -11.58
CA ILE A 232 -15.69 6.90 -11.33
C ILE A 232 -16.41 6.28 -12.52
N ASP A 233 -17.44 6.94 -13.08
CA ASP A 233 -18.18 6.45 -14.24
C ASP A 233 -17.29 6.33 -15.49
N GLU A 234 -16.32 7.23 -15.66
CA GLU A 234 -15.29 7.12 -16.69
C GLU A 234 -14.38 5.90 -16.44
N ALA A 235 -13.88 5.74 -15.22
CA ALA A 235 -13.04 4.62 -14.85
C ALA A 235 -13.73 3.26 -15.07
N PHE A 236 -15.03 3.17 -14.81
CA PHE A 236 -15.81 1.94 -15.00
C PHE A 236 -16.00 1.52 -16.46
N ARG A 237 -15.72 2.41 -17.43
CA ARG A 237 -15.65 2.04 -18.85
C ARG A 237 -14.45 1.15 -19.17
N THR A 238 -13.38 1.29 -18.36
CA THR A 238 -12.14 0.52 -18.51
C THR A 238 -12.04 -0.60 -17.48
N VAL A 239 -12.40 -0.32 -16.22
CA VAL A 239 -12.34 -1.27 -15.11
C VAL A 239 -13.72 -1.89 -14.91
N PRO A 240 -13.91 -3.19 -15.17
CA PRO A 240 -15.21 -3.85 -14.96
C PRO A 240 -15.46 -4.08 -13.46
N ALA A 241 -15.69 -2.97 -12.74
CA ALA A 241 -15.82 -2.93 -11.28
C ALA A 241 -16.99 -3.79 -10.76
N GLY A 242 -18.00 -4.07 -11.59
CA GLY A 242 -19.08 -4.99 -11.26
C GLY A 242 -18.63 -6.41 -10.94
N ARG A 243 -17.46 -6.84 -11.42
CA ARG A 243 -16.89 -8.16 -11.13
C ARG A 243 -16.26 -8.28 -9.74
N THR A 244 -16.10 -7.17 -9.01
CA THR A 244 -15.46 -7.13 -7.70
C THR A 244 -16.13 -8.07 -6.69
N ARG A 245 -15.32 -8.85 -5.97
CA ARG A 245 -15.74 -9.65 -4.82
C ARG A 245 -15.22 -9.08 -3.51
N THR A 246 -13.99 -8.58 -3.53
CA THR A 246 -13.37 -7.93 -2.36
C THR A 246 -12.78 -6.58 -2.75
N ILE A 247 -13.11 -5.53 -2.01
CA ILE A 247 -12.43 -4.24 -2.08
C ILE A 247 -11.25 -4.27 -1.11
N ILE A 248 -10.05 -3.93 -1.59
CA ILE A 248 -8.86 -3.71 -0.76
C ILE A 248 -8.51 -2.22 -0.88
N GLY A 249 -8.71 -1.49 0.20
CA GLY A 249 -8.38 -0.07 0.23
C GLY A 249 -7.00 0.18 0.83
N VAL A 250 -6.19 0.95 0.13
CA VAL A 250 -4.83 1.29 0.57
C VAL A 250 -4.65 2.81 0.70
N SER A 251 -3.47 3.20 1.16
CA SER A 251 -3.07 4.60 1.33
C SER A 251 -3.68 5.28 2.55
N GLY A 252 -3.18 6.48 2.81
CA GLY A 252 -3.37 7.10 4.11
C GLY A 252 -4.76 7.63 4.42
N THR A 253 -5.60 7.86 3.42
CA THR A 253 -7.00 8.21 3.66
C THR A 253 -7.76 6.99 4.16
N VAL A 254 -7.70 5.89 3.41
CA VAL A 254 -8.42 4.65 3.73
C VAL A 254 -8.01 4.12 5.10
N THR A 255 -6.70 4.02 5.35
CA THR A 255 -6.20 3.51 6.65
C THR A 255 -6.55 4.42 7.83
N THR A 256 -6.63 5.75 7.62
CA THR A 256 -7.10 6.69 8.65
C THR A 256 -8.61 6.51 8.92
N MET A 257 -9.45 6.41 7.87
CA MET A 257 -10.89 6.18 8.03
C MET A 257 -11.17 4.83 8.69
N SER A 258 -10.43 3.79 8.31
CA SER A 258 -10.51 2.47 8.97
C SER A 258 -10.16 2.52 10.45
N ALA A 259 -9.09 3.23 10.83
CA ALA A 259 -8.72 3.43 12.23
C ALA A 259 -9.80 4.18 13.03
N LEU A 260 -10.48 5.15 12.41
CA LEU A 260 -11.59 5.88 13.00
C LEU A 260 -12.85 5.01 13.11
N ALA A 261 -13.14 4.16 12.13
CA ALA A 261 -14.22 3.19 12.18
C ALA A 261 -14.04 2.16 13.31
N LEU A 262 -12.79 1.74 13.53
CA LEU A 262 -12.43 0.89 14.69
C LEU A 262 -12.49 1.62 16.05
N GLY A 263 -12.77 2.91 16.07
CA GLY A 263 -12.79 3.72 17.29
C GLY A 263 -11.43 3.83 17.98
N LEU A 264 -10.33 3.76 17.25
CA LEU A 264 -8.99 3.86 17.81
C LEU A 264 -8.76 5.26 18.38
N LYS A 265 -8.15 5.34 19.56
CA LYS A 265 -7.78 6.63 20.19
C LYS A 265 -6.52 7.24 19.57
N GLU A 266 -5.61 6.40 19.10
CA GLU A 266 -4.38 6.74 18.42
C GLU A 266 -4.20 5.78 17.23
N TYR A 267 -3.49 6.20 16.20
CA TYR A 267 -3.26 5.38 15.03
C TYR A 267 -2.37 4.18 15.36
N ASP A 268 -2.85 2.99 15.06
CA ASP A 268 -2.11 1.72 15.22
C ASP A 268 -2.18 0.92 13.92
N HIS A 269 -1.09 0.95 13.14
CA HIS A 269 -1.00 0.26 11.85
C HIS A 269 -1.26 -1.25 11.94
N ARG A 270 -0.88 -1.90 13.05
CA ARG A 270 -1.07 -3.36 13.24
C ARG A 270 -2.54 -3.73 13.40
N ARG A 271 -3.35 -2.80 13.89
CA ARG A 271 -4.80 -2.99 14.06
C ARG A 271 -5.59 -2.62 12.81
N VAL A 272 -5.00 -1.82 11.94
CA VAL A 272 -5.61 -1.37 10.69
C VAL A 272 -5.31 -2.33 9.56
N ASP A 273 -4.08 -2.87 9.51
CA ASP A 273 -3.68 -3.76 8.44
C ASP A 273 -4.47 -5.07 8.43
N GLY A 274 -5.03 -5.41 7.27
CA GLY A 274 -5.87 -6.60 7.07
C GLY A 274 -7.25 -6.53 7.71
N VAL A 275 -7.62 -5.44 8.38
CA VAL A 275 -8.93 -5.34 9.03
C VAL A 275 -10.05 -5.24 8.00
N ARG A 276 -11.14 -5.95 8.25
CA ARG A 276 -12.38 -5.86 7.49
C ARG A 276 -13.31 -4.85 8.17
N ILE A 277 -13.68 -3.81 7.42
CA ILE A 277 -14.56 -2.73 7.88
C ILE A 277 -15.92 -2.87 7.19
N PRO A 278 -17.04 -2.93 7.93
CA PRO A 278 -18.38 -2.86 7.36
C PRO A 278 -18.61 -1.55 6.60
N VAL A 279 -19.30 -1.61 5.47
CA VAL A 279 -19.56 -0.42 4.61
C VAL A 279 -20.38 0.63 5.36
N ASP A 280 -21.33 0.19 6.19
CA ASP A 280 -22.17 1.11 6.98
C ASP A 280 -21.34 1.89 7.99
N ASP A 281 -20.33 1.26 8.62
CA ASP A 281 -19.41 1.94 9.54
C ASP A 281 -18.53 2.93 8.78
N ALA A 282 -18.09 2.56 7.57
CA ALA A 282 -17.32 3.46 6.69
C ALA A 282 -18.15 4.70 6.34
N TYR A 283 -19.38 4.53 5.85
CA TYR A 283 -20.25 5.65 5.51
C TYR A 283 -20.51 6.59 6.69
N ALA A 284 -20.77 6.03 7.87
CA ALA A 284 -21.00 6.82 9.08
C ALA A 284 -19.79 7.65 9.49
N VAL A 285 -18.58 7.07 9.37
CA VAL A 285 -17.33 7.77 9.69
C VAL A 285 -17.02 8.82 8.63
N ASP A 286 -17.10 8.49 7.37
CA ASP A 286 -16.80 9.38 6.26
C ASP A 286 -17.68 10.62 6.28
N ASP A 287 -19.01 10.48 6.41
CA ASP A 287 -19.95 11.59 6.50
C ASP A 287 -19.67 12.46 7.73
N ARG A 288 -19.43 11.84 8.88
CA ARG A 288 -19.10 12.57 10.11
C ARG A 288 -17.85 13.42 9.96
N PHE A 289 -16.75 12.86 9.41
CA PHE A 289 -15.50 13.60 9.30
C PHE A 289 -15.50 14.61 8.16
N LEU A 290 -16.27 14.38 7.10
CA LEU A 290 -16.53 15.38 6.06
C LEU A 290 -17.16 16.64 6.64
N ARG A 291 -18.16 16.50 7.55
CA ARG A 291 -18.92 17.60 8.13
C ARG A 291 -18.31 18.26 9.38
N MET A 292 -17.17 17.73 9.87
CA MET A 292 -16.42 18.34 10.97
C MET A 292 -15.58 19.52 10.50
N THR A 293 -15.42 20.55 11.38
CA THR A 293 -14.41 21.58 11.21
C THR A 293 -12.99 20.97 11.35
N ARG A 294 -11.98 21.65 10.82
CA ARG A 294 -10.56 21.30 11.02
C ARG A 294 -10.19 21.27 12.50
N GLU A 295 -10.76 22.21 13.29
CA GLU A 295 -10.54 22.25 14.75
C GLU A 295 -11.10 21.01 15.45
N GLN A 296 -12.32 20.56 15.09
CA GLN A 296 -12.90 19.34 15.63
C GLN A 296 -12.07 18.10 15.25
N ARG A 297 -11.55 18.03 14.01
CA ARG A 297 -10.69 16.93 13.56
C ARG A 297 -9.36 16.87 14.31
N ARG A 298 -8.79 18.01 14.77
CA ARG A 298 -7.56 18.07 15.58
C ARG A 298 -7.65 17.31 16.90
N ALA A 299 -8.86 17.13 17.43
CA ALA A 299 -9.06 16.36 18.65
C ALA A 299 -8.78 14.84 18.48
N TYR A 300 -8.72 14.35 17.23
CA TYR A 300 -8.51 12.93 16.91
C TYR A 300 -7.03 12.66 16.64
N LYS A 301 -6.33 12.07 17.61
CA LYS A 301 -4.91 11.67 17.46
C LYS A 301 -4.70 10.57 16.42
N THR A 302 -5.75 9.92 15.98
CA THR A 302 -5.76 8.95 14.88
C THR A 302 -5.46 9.63 13.54
N ILE A 303 -5.80 10.92 13.40
CA ILE A 303 -5.54 11.69 12.19
C ILE A 303 -4.16 12.34 12.29
N HIS A 304 -3.27 12.00 11.35
CA HIS A 304 -1.97 12.66 11.29
C HIS A 304 -2.15 14.18 11.10
N PRO A 305 -1.41 15.04 11.84
CA PRO A 305 -1.58 16.51 11.77
C PRO A 305 -1.53 17.09 10.36
N GLY A 306 -0.70 16.53 9.48
CA GLY A 306 -0.57 16.93 8.08
C GLY A 306 -1.71 16.49 7.16
N ARG A 307 -2.77 15.83 7.69
CA ARG A 307 -3.96 15.40 6.94
C ARG A 307 -5.26 16.01 7.42
N ILE A 308 -5.23 16.76 8.51
CA ILE A 308 -6.44 17.33 9.15
C ILE A 308 -7.29 18.13 8.17
N ASP A 309 -6.66 18.87 7.29
CA ASP A 309 -7.31 19.74 6.30
C ASP A 309 -7.87 18.97 5.09
N VAL A 310 -7.24 17.86 4.72
CA VAL A 310 -7.57 17.10 3.49
C VAL A 310 -8.36 15.82 3.74
N VAL A 311 -8.52 15.41 4.99
CA VAL A 311 -9.21 14.15 5.34
C VAL A 311 -10.68 14.14 4.90
N GLY A 312 -11.36 15.32 4.91
CA GLY A 312 -12.74 15.43 4.41
C GLY A 312 -12.87 15.18 2.92
N GLY A 313 -11.94 15.71 2.11
CA GLY A 313 -11.89 15.41 0.68
C GLY A 313 -11.66 13.93 0.40
N GLY A 314 -10.77 13.31 1.18
CA GLY A 314 -10.56 11.86 1.09
C GLY A 314 -11.78 11.04 1.51
N ALA A 315 -12.49 11.45 2.56
CA ALA A 315 -13.69 10.78 3.04
C ALA A 315 -14.80 10.75 1.96
N VAL A 316 -15.06 11.86 1.28
CA VAL A 316 -16.08 11.88 0.22
C VAL A 316 -15.68 11.01 -0.97
N VAL A 317 -14.40 11.01 -1.38
CA VAL A 317 -13.92 10.10 -2.45
C VAL A 317 -14.12 8.65 -2.05
N TRP A 318 -13.68 8.26 -0.84
CA TRP A 318 -13.80 6.88 -0.36
C TRP A 318 -15.24 6.40 -0.29
N ASN A 319 -16.12 7.23 0.26
CA ASN A 319 -17.55 6.96 0.32
C ASN A 319 -18.15 6.69 -1.07
N ARG A 320 -17.84 7.56 -2.06
CA ARG A 320 -18.38 7.40 -3.42
C ARG A 320 -17.83 6.17 -4.14
N VAL A 321 -16.55 5.86 -3.99
CA VAL A 321 -15.94 4.65 -4.57
C VAL A 321 -16.65 3.41 -4.03
N ILE A 322 -16.79 3.27 -2.71
CA ILE A 322 -17.48 2.12 -2.12
C ILE A 322 -18.91 2.01 -2.66
N ALA A 323 -19.67 3.11 -2.65
CA ALA A 323 -21.06 3.13 -3.07
C ALA A 323 -21.24 2.70 -4.55
N LYS A 324 -20.42 3.25 -5.45
CA LYS A 324 -20.48 2.95 -6.88
C LYS A 324 -20.04 1.51 -7.18
N VAL A 325 -19.00 1.01 -6.51
CA VAL A 325 -18.55 -0.39 -6.66
C VAL A 325 -19.61 -1.36 -6.15
N ALA A 326 -20.21 -1.09 -4.99
CA ALA A 326 -21.30 -1.92 -4.45
C ALA A 326 -22.51 -1.95 -5.39
N GLN A 327 -22.89 -0.81 -5.96
CA GLN A 327 -23.96 -0.73 -6.96
C GLN A 327 -23.63 -1.53 -8.23
N ALA A 328 -22.39 -1.42 -8.74
CA ALA A 328 -21.94 -2.13 -9.92
C ALA A 328 -21.92 -3.65 -9.70
N ALA A 329 -21.41 -4.12 -8.55
CA ALA A 329 -21.38 -5.54 -8.18
C ALA A 329 -22.79 -6.14 -8.04
N ALA A 330 -23.72 -5.40 -7.43
CA ALA A 330 -25.11 -5.81 -7.32
C ALA A 330 -25.79 -5.95 -8.70
N ALA A 331 -25.47 -5.04 -9.63
CA ALA A 331 -26.03 -5.06 -10.99
C ALA A 331 -25.44 -6.17 -11.87
N ASP A 332 -24.15 -6.49 -11.73
CA ASP A 332 -23.43 -7.45 -12.57
C ASP A 332 -23.75 -8.92 -12.19
N HIS A 333 -23.64 -9.24 -10.89
CA HIS A 333 -23.76 -10.64 -10.44
C HIS A 333 -24.67 -10.83 -9.21
N GLY A 334 -25.42 -9.79 -8.82
CA GLY A 334 -26.25 -9.82 -7.61
C GLY A 334 -25.45 -9.92 -6.30
N GLY A 335 -24.14 -9.66 -6.35
CA GLY A 335 -23.25 -9.71 -5.20
C GLY A 335 -23.45 -8.53 -4.25
N VAL A 336 -23.19 -8.76 -2.97
CA VAL A 336 -23.25 -7.73 -1.94
C VAL A 336 -21.83 -7.40 -1.51
N ILE A 337 -21.44 -6.15 -1.65
CA ILE A 337 -20.22 -5.61 -1.04
C ILE A 337 -20.64 -5.01 0.31
N ASP A 338 -20.50 -5.77 1.37
CA ASP A 338 -20.87 -5.38 2.73
C ASP A 338 -19.71 -4.86 3.57
N SER A 339 -18.49 -5.03 3.06
CA SER A 339 -17.26 -4.66 3.76
C SER A 339 -16.12 -4.44 2.77
N TYR A 340 -15.08 -3.74 3.23
CA TYR A 340 -13.78 -3.67 2.56
C TYR A 340 -12.65 -4.09 3.50
N VAL A 341 -11.50 -4.41 2.95
CA VAL A 341 -10.27 -4.71 3.69
C VAL A 341 -9.34 -3.51 3.61
N ALA A 342 -8.89 -2.99 4.74
CA ALA A 342 -7.86 -1.96 4.77
C ALA A 342 -6.47 -2.60 4.76
N SER A 343 -5.55 -2.06 3.95
CA SER A 343 -4.17 -2.54 3.93
C SER A 343 -3.17 -1.40 4.09
N GLU A 344 -2.14 -1.66 4.89
CA GLU A 344 -0.97 -0.79 5.04
C GLU A 344 0.06 -0.99 3.91
N HIS A 345 -0.13 -2.03 3.11
CA HIS A 345 0.69 -2.42 1.99
C HIS A 345 0.09 -1.89 0.67
N GLY A 346 0.88 -1.16 -0.10
CA GLY A 346 0.45 -0.53 -1.34
C GLY A 346 1.65 -0.12 -2.18
N LEU A 347 1.61 1.05 -2.81
CA LEU A 347 2.60 1.54 -3.77
C LEU A 347 4.06 1.37 -3.28
N LEU A 348 4.38 1.79 -2.06
CA LEU A 348 5.75 1.70 -1.54
C LEU A 348 6.27 0.26 -1.46
N ASP A 349 5.41 -0.67 -1.01
CA ASP A 349 5.77 -2.11 -0.95
C ASP A 349 5.89 -2.69 -2.36
N GLY A 350 5.03 -2.28 -3.28
CA GLY A 350 5.14 -2.64 -4.70
C GLY A 350 6.44 -2.16 -5.33
N ILE A 351 6.87 -0.92 -5.06
CA ILE A 351 8.14 -0.37 -5.54
C ILE A 351 9.33 -1.24 -5.08
N VAL A 352 9.37 -1.59 -3.78
CA VAL A 352 10.44 -2.41 -3.22
C VAL A 352 10.44 -3.82 -3.81
N LEU A 353 9.27 -4.47 -3.88
CA LEU A 353 9.12 -5.82 -4.41
C LEU A 353 9.49 -5.90 -5.90
N ASP A 354 8.97 -5.00 -6.73
CA ASP A 354 9.25 -4.98 -8.16
C ASP A 354 10.73 -4.73 -8.44
N CYS A 355 11.31 -3.72 -7.79
CA CYS A 355 12.73 -3.40 -7.92
C CYS A 355 13.62 -4.56 -7.48
N GLY A 356 13.31 -5.20 -6.35
CA GLY A 356 14.06 -6.35 -5.84
C GLY A 356 13.97 -7.56 -6.77
N ARG A 357 12.78 -7.88 -7.29
CA ARG A 357 12.56 -8.99 -8.24
C ARG A 357 13.32 -8.77 -9.55
N ARG A 358 13.30 -7.55 -10.11
CA ARG A 358 14.07 -7.20 -11.32
C ARG A 358 15.56 -7.40 -11.08
N LEU A 359 16.11 -6.90 -9.97
CA LEU A 359 17.52 -7.03 -9.67
C LEU A 359 17.95 -8.49 -9.41
N LEU A 360 17.09 -9.31 -8.79
CA LEU A 360 17.33 -10.75 -8.61
C LEU A 360 17.33 -11.53 -9.95
N ALA A 361 16.50 -11.10 -10.90
CA ALA A 361 16.44 -11.74 -12.22
C ALA A 361 17.66 -11.42 -13.09
N GLU A 362 18.35 -10.31 -12.85
CA GLU A 362 19.57 -9.89 -13.55
C GLU A 362 20.86 -10.57 -13.00
N ARG A 363 20.81 -11.15 -11.78
CA ARG A 363 21.89 -11.86 -11.09
C ARG A 363 21.81 -13.38 -11.30
#